data_466428372f77baa859be911357779aa2
#
_entry.id   466428372f77baa859be911357779aa2
#
_cell.length_a   1.000
_cell.length_b   1.000
_cell.length_c   1.000
_cell.angle_alpha   90.00
_cell.angle_beta   90.00
_cell.angle_gamma   90.00
#
_symmetry.space_group_name_H-M   'P 1'
#
loop_
_entity.id
_entity.type
_entity.pdbx_description
1 polymer ?
#
loop_
_entity_poly.entity_id
_entity_poly.type
_entity_poly.pdbx_seq_one_letter_code
_entity_poly.pdbx_strand_id
1 'polypeptide(L)'
;MANTLFQNALSRQKQNIPPIWFMRQAGRYHSHYQKLKQKYSFEQLCKSPDLAAEVASGPINEFDFDVAILFSDILFILEGLGLELKFNPGPKFSSYINASNLKDYSNIDKALDHLKFQSEAIKLTREKIPQSKSLIGFVGGPWTLVRYAFSKDKFFIDNKIYFEFLSTTLVPLLKKNIKLQLDAGAEIVMIFDSSLYDLSGQEFEINYAPLLHDIASSFPKKVGYYSRGKTETEIFPLMKYPFAGFGFDKTINLKNIFKNSINGFVQGNFDEKLMLLDTDNFRDQLSIYIETIKSIQNKDGWVCGLGHGINKETPEKNVHLFVEKIRKAFS
;
A
#
# COMPACT_ATOMS: atom_id res chain seq x y z
N MET A 1 -14.83 7.05 -15.46
CA MET A 1 -15.61 6.05 -14.68
C MET A 1 -14.60 5.15 -13.97
N ALA A 2 -14.90 4.64 -12.79
CA ALA A 2 -14.01 3.73 -12.05
C ALA A 2 -14.27 2.27 -12.45
N ASN A 3 -13.39 1.35 -12.07
CA ASN A 3 -13.58 -0.09 -12.29
C ASN A 3 -14.77 -0.60 -11.46
N THR A 4 -15.77 -1.17 -12.11
CA THR A 4 -17.01 -1.63 -11.46
C THR A 4 -16.74 -2.69 -10.39
N LEU A 5 -15.83 -3.66 -10.67
CA LEU A 5 -15.50 -4.71 -9.71
C LEU A 5 -14.86 -4.12 -8.43
N PHE A 6 -14.00 -3.10 -8.59
CA PHE A 6 -13.37 -2.45 -7.44
C PHE A 6 -14.37 -1.61 -6.64
N GLN A 7 -15.27 -0.86 -7.31
CA GLN A 7 -16.33 -0.11 -6.62
C GLN A 7 -17.29 -1.03 -5.84
N ASN A 8 -17.65 -2.18 -6.45
CA ASN A 8 -18.42 -3.20 -5.76
C ASN A 8 -17.69 -3.74 -4.53
N ALA A 9 -16.37 -3.97 -4.62
CA ALA A 9 -15.57 -4.42 -3.48
C ALA A 9 -15.51 -3.36 -2.37
N LEU A 10 -15.32 -2.08 -2.71
CA LEU A 10 -15.33 -0.97 -1.74
C LEU A 10 -16.65 -0.88 -0.97
N SER A 11 -17.77 -1.12 -1.64
CA SER A 11 -19.12 -1.08 -1.05
C SER A 11 -19.63 -2.43 -0.56
N ARG A 12 -18.79 -3.48 -0.62
CA ARG A 12 -19.11 -4.88 -0.27
C ARG A 12 -20.37 -5.41 -0.98
N GLN A 13 -20.57 -5.01 -2.21
CA GLN A 13 -21.61 -5.58 -3.06
C GLN A 13 -21.22 -7.00 -3.51
N LYS A 14 -22.21 -7.87 -3.57
CA LYS A 14 -22.02 -9.24 -4.04
C LYS A 14 -21.52 -9.25 -5.47
N GLN A 15 -20.42 -9.96 -5.69
CA GLN A 15 -19.87 -10.20 -7.02
C GLN A 15 -19.10 -11.52 -7.05
N ASN A 16 -19.07 -12.18 -8.21
CA ASN A 16 -18.32 -13.41 -8.36
C ASN A 16 -16.84 -13.11 -8.62
N ILE A 17 -16.55 -12.30 -9.65
CA ILE A 17 -15.18 -12.00 -10.06
C ILE A 17 -14.61 -10.92 -9.17
N PRO A 18 -13.48 -11.17 -8.48
CA PRO A 18 -12.82 -10.14 -7.69
C PRO A 18 -12.03 -9.17 -8.57
N PRO A 19 -11.89 -7.89 -8.22
CA PRO A 19 -10.87 -7.05 -8.82
C PRO A 19 -9.47 -7.52 -8.39
N ILE A 20 -8.48 -7.32 -9.26
CA ILE A 20 -7.10 -7.77 -9.05
C ILE A 20 -6.15 -6.58 -9.10
N TRP A 21 -5.30 -6.44 -8.09
CA TRP A 21 -4.13 -5.58 -8.11
C TRP A 21 -3.08 -6.07 -7.12
N PHE A 22 -1.81 -5.73 -7.35
CA PHE A 22 -0.71 -6.13 -6.50
C PHE A 22 0.02 -4.93 -5.92
N MET A 23 0.35 -5.00 -4.64
CA MET A 23 1.31 -4.09 -4.05
C MET A 23 2.64 -4.20 -4.80
N ARG A 24 3.22 -3.06 -5.22
CA ARG A 24 4.43 -2.97 -6.06
C ARG A 24 4.27 -3.58 -7.46
N GLN A 25 3.05 -3.63 -8.01
CA GLN A 25 2.78 -4.16 -9.35
C GLN A 25 3.59 -3.49 -10.46
N ALA A 26 3.94 -2.21 -10.33
CA ALA A 26 4.96 -1.56 -11.13
C ALA A 26 6.30 -1.71 -10.42
N GLY A 27 7.25 -2.46 -10.99
CA GLY A 27 8.48 -2.74 -10.29
C GLY A 27 9.50 -3.57 -11.08
N ARG A 28 10.58 -3.92 -10.40
CA ARG A 28 11.78 -4.53 -11.00
C ARG A 28 11.58 -5.89 -11.66
N TYR A 29 10.51 -6.59 -11.41
CA TYR A 29 10.18 -7.84 -12.08
C TYR A 29 9.67 -7.62 -13.50
N HIS A 30 9.10 -6.43 -13.77
CA HIS A 30 8.38 -6.09 -15.00
C HIS A 30 9.33 -5.54 -16.07
N SER A 31 9.30 -6.12 -17.26
CA SER A 31 10.18 -5.74 -18.39
C SER A 31 9.98 -4.29 -18.84
N HIS A 32 8.75 -3.79 -18.82
CA HIS A 32 8.44 -2.38 -19.10
C HIS A 32 9.19 -1.45 -18.13
N TYR A 33 9.11 -1.72 -16.83
CA TYR A 33 9.85 -0.94 -15.82
C TYR A 33 11.36 -1.05 -16.02
N GLN A 34 11.90 -2.23 -16.35
CA GLN A 34 13.33 -2.42 -16.57
C GLN A 34 13.86 -1.57 -17.74
N LYS A 35 13.08 -1.44 -18.84
CA LYS A 35 13.43 -0.57 -19.97
C LYS A 35 13.53 0.90 -19.56
N LEU A 36 12.61 1.38 -18.72
CA LEU A 36 12.64 2.76 -18.20
C LEU A 36 13.80 2.97 -17.23
N LYS A 37 14.09 2.00 -16.37
CA LYS A 37 15.19 2.06 -15.40
C LYS A 37 16.58 2.08 -16.05
N GLN A 38 16.73 1.60 -17.28
CA GLN A 38 17.98 1.73 -18.02
C GLN A 38 18.30 3.19 -18.38
N LYS A 39 17.27 4.04 -18.48
CA LYS A 39 17.40 5.45 -18.93
C LYS A 39 17.32 6.45 -17.78
N TYR A 40 16.63 6.09 -16.70
CA TYR A 40 16.30 6.99 -15.60
C TYR A 40 16.60 6.37 -14.25
N SER A 41 17.05 7.17 -13.28
CA SER A 41 17.19 6.74 -11.89
C SER A 41 15.82 6.46 -11.27
N PHE A 42 15.78 5.71 -10.16
CA PHE A 42 14.54 5.46 -9.42
C PHE A 42 13.87 6.76 -8.96
N GLU A 43 14.67 7.71 -8.49
CA GLU A 43 14.18 9.02 -8.05
C GLU A 43 13.56 9.81 -9.20
N GLN A 44 14.21 9.82 -10.39
CA GLN A 44 13.63 10.43 -11.58
C GLN A 44 12.31 9.79 -11.98
N LEU A 45 12.25 8.45 -11.97
CA LEU A 45 11.00 7.71 -12.27
C LEU A 45 9.86 8.05 -11.30
N CYS A 46 10.16 8.32 -10.02
CA CYS A 46 9.15 8.68 -9.03
C CYS A 46 8.77 10.17 -9.05
N LYS A 47 9.76 11.07 -9.21
CA LYS A 47 9.56 12.52 -9.02
C LYS A 47 9.21 13.25 -10.31
N SER A 48 9.39 12.64 -11.49
CA SER A 48 8.87 13.17 -12.75
C SER A 48 7.45 12.63 -12.97
N PRO A 49 6.40 13.47 -12.94
CA PRO A 49 5.02 13.02 -13.03
C PRO A 49 4.72 12.19 -14.29
N ASP A 50 5.28 12.59 -15.44
CA ASP A 50 5.11 11.84 -16.70
C ASP A 50 5.72 10.44 -16.65
N LEU A 51 6.93 10.32 -16.07
CA LEU A 51 7.60 9.04 -15.91
C LEU A 51 6.89 8.15 -14.88
N ALA A 52 6.42 8.73 -13.78
CA ALA A 52 5.66 8.02 -12.76
C ALA A 52 4.35 7.47 -13.35
N ALA A 53 3.65 8.28 -14.14
CA ALA A 53 2.44 7.85 -14.84
C ALA A 53 2.71 6.75 -15.87
N GLU A 54 3.81 6.85 -16.61
CA GLU A 54 4.24 5.81 -17.56
C GLU A 54 4.54 4.48 -16.85
N VAL A 55 5.26 4.52 -15.74
CA VAL A 55 5.55 3.34 -14.92
C VAL A 55 4.26 2.74 -14.35
N ALA A 56 3.36 3.57 -13.83
CA ALA A 56 2.09 3.11 -13.22
C ALA A 56 1.15 2.45 -14.23
N SER A 57 1.13 2.93 -15.49
CA SER A 57 0.28 2.40 -16.56
C SER A 57 0.77 1.04 -17.10
N GLY A 58 2.07 0.76 -17.04
CA GLY A 58 2.65 -0.46 -17.59
C GLY A 58 1.95 -1.75 -17.17
N PRO A 59 1.79 -2.05 -15.86
CA PRO A 59 1.12 -3.26 -15.39
C PRO A 59 -0.36 -3.35 -15.79
N ILE A 60 -1.04 -2.21 -15.94
CA ILE A 60 -2.44 -2.17 -16.40
C ILE A 60 -2.54 -2.66 -17.84
N ASN A 61 -1.62 -2.21 -18.68
CA ASN A 61 -1.60 -2.55 -20.09
C ASN A 61 -1.14 -4.00 -20.34
N GLU A 62 -0.20 -4.50 -19.51
CA GLU A 62 0.41 -5.81 -19.69
C GLU A 62 -0.40 -6.94 -19.04
N PHE A 63 -0.84 -6.76 -17.80
CA PHE A 63 -1.42 -7.85 -16.99
C PHE A 63 -2.94 -7.73 -16.81
N ASP A 64 -3.57 -6.71 -17.36
CA ASP A 64 -5.01 -6.44 -17.22
C ASP A 64 -5.47 -6.29 -15.75
N PHE A 65 -4.64 -5.74 -14.89
CA PHE A 65 -5.07 -5.40 -13.53
C PHE A 65 -6.25 -4.42 -13.53
N ASP A 66 -7.10 -4.52 -12.52
CA ASP A 66 -8.30 -3.67 -12.38
C ASP A 66 -8.02 -2.30 -11.78
N VAL A 67 -6.93 -2.19 -11.02
CA VAL A 67 -6.58 -1.01 -10.24
C VAL A 67 -5.15 -0.60 -10.51
N ALA A 68 -4.94 0.60 -11.01
CA ALA A 68 -3.63 1.25 -11.05
C ALA A 68 -3.31 1.84 -9.68
N ILE A 69 -2.04 1.91 -9.36
CA ILE A 69 -1.55 2.56 -8.15
C ILE A 69 -0.49 3.59 -8.51
N LEU A 70 -0.53 4.75 -7.87
CA LEU A 70 0.53 5.76 -7.97
C LEU A 70 1.92 5.11 -7.92
N PHE A 71 2.84 5.48 -8.81
CA PHE A 71 4.23 5.09 -8.70
C PHE A 71 5.02 6.14 -7.94
N SER A 72 5.44 5.81 -6.72
CA SER A 72 6.16 6.70 -5.80
C SER A 72 6.89 5.87 -4.74
N ASP A 73 7.46 6.52 -3.74
CA ASP A 73 8.01 5.87 -2.54
C ASP A 73 7.41 6.46 -1.27
N ILE A 74 7.21 5.61 -0.25
CA ILE A 74 6.65 6.01 1.04
C ILE A 74 7.53 7.00 1.81
N LEU A 75 8.83 7.06 1.49
CA LEU A 75 9.83 7.82 2.24
C LEU A 75 9.99 9.27 1.77
N PHE A 76 9.42 9.65 0.62
CA PHE A 76 9.48 11.04 0.15
C PHE A 76 8.83 12.06 1.09
N ILE A 77 7.91 11.62 1.95
CA ILE A 77 7.36 12.45 3.01
C ILE A 77 8.43 12.85 4.04
N LEU A 78 9.36 11.93 4.36
CA LEU A 78 10.48 12.20 5.26
C LEU A 78 11.54 13.09 4.59
N GLU A 79 11.78 12.88 3.31
CA GLU A 79 12.63 13.77 2.52
C GLU A 79 12.06 15.20 2.47
N GLY A 80 10.75 15.34 2.31
CA GLY A 80 10.07 16.64 2.37
C GLY A 80 10.22 17.34 3.71
N LEU A 81 10.28 16.61 4.82
CA LEU A 81 10.58 17.16 6.13
C LEU A 81 12.05 17.59 6.29
N GLY A 82 12.94 17.22 5.36
CA GLY A 82 14.35 17.61 5.36
C GLY A 82 15.34 16.50 5.67
N LEU A 83 14.89 15.23 5.81
CA LEU A 83 15.80 14.10 5.92
C LEU A 83 16.44 13.82 4.56
N GLU A 84 17.77 13.74 4.51
CA GLU A 84 18.49 13.43 3.28
C GLU A 84 18.34 11.96 2.91
N LEU A 85 17.51 11.68 1.89
CA LEU A 85 17.20 10.35 1.39
C LEU A 85 18.00 10.07 0.11
N LYS A 86 18.63 8.90 0.03
CA LYS A 86 19.30 8.37 -1.18
C LYS A 86 18.90 6.92 -1.41
N PHE A 87 18.83 6.52 -2.70
CA PHE A 87 18.52 5.15 -3.11
C PHE A 87 19.75 4.50 -3.78
N ASN A 88 20.58 3.79 -2.98
CA ASN A 88 21.76 3.08 -3.53
C ASN A 88 22.16 1.88 -2.63
N PRO A 89 21.82 0.65 -2.96
CA PRO A 89 20.75 0.16 -3.87
C PRO A 89 19.33 0.25 -3.27
N GLY A 90 19.20 0.55 -1.98
CA GLY A 90 17.94 0.76 -1.26
C GLY A 90 17.93 2.11 -0.55
N PRO A 91 16.83 2.46 0.13
CA PRO A 91 16.73 3.73 0.81
C PRO A 91 17.74 3.81 1.98
N LYS A 92 18.45 4.93 2.05
CA LYS A 92 19.39 5.28 3.12
C LYS A 92 19.21 6.74 3.49
N PHE A 93 19.19 7.01 4.79
CA PHE A 93 19.23 8.36 5.33
C PHE A 93 20.64 8.66 5.85
N SER A 94 21.15 9.85 5.58
CA SER A 94 22.44 10.32 6.10
C SER A 94 22.33 10.89 7.52
N SER A 95 21.12 11.25 7.96
CA SER A 95 20.80 11.76 9.29
C SER A 95 19.50 11.16 9.81
N TYR A 96 19.30 11.24 11.11
CA TYR A 96 18.12 10.72 11.80
C TYR A 96 17.57 11.73 12.79
N ILE A 97 16.26 11.66 13.05
CA ILE A 97 15.59 12.45 14.07
C ILE A 97 15.96 11.92 15.46
N ASN A 98 16.11 12.84 16.40
CA ASN A 98 16.33 12.59 17.83
C ASN A 98 15.77 13.74 18.66
N ALA A 99 15.86 13.66 19.99
CA ALA A 99 15.30 14.68 20.90
C ALA A 99 15.87 16.08 20.71
N SER A 100 17.13 16.22 20.27
CA SER A 100 17.76 17.53 20.10
C SER A 100 17.41 18.24 18.80
N ASN A 101 16.99 17.49 17.75
CA ASN A 101 16.72 18.04 16.42
C ASN A 101 15.27 17.83 15.93
N LEU A 102 14.36 17.32 16.77
CA LEU A 102 12.98 17.04 16.40
C LEU A 102 12.27 18.25 15.74
N LYS A 103 12.52 19.44 16.26
CA LYS A 103 11.90 20.68 15.76
C LYS A 103 12.36 21.08 14.36
N ASP A 104 13.54 20.64 13.93
CA ASP A 104 14.09 20.94 12.61
C ASP A 104 13.29 20.23 11.49
N TYR A 105 12.58 19.15 11.83
CA TYR A 105 11.77 18.32 10.93
C TYR A 105 10.26 18.52 11.10
N SER A 106 9.82 19.73 11.47
CA SER A 106 8.42 20.04 11.77
C SER A 106 7.71 20.91 10.72
N ASN A 107 8.38 21.31 9.63
CA ASN A 107 7.80 22.18 8.61
C ASN A 107 6.90 21.37 7.64
N ILE A 108 5.63 21.22 8.04
CA ILE A 108 4.60 20.46 7.32
C ILE A 108 4.31 21.05 5.94
N ASP A 109 4.27 22.37 5.81
CA ASP A 109 3.88 23.02 4.55
C ASP A 109 4.99 22.88 3.51
N LYS A 110 6.26 23.04 3.90
CA LYS A 110 7.41 22.74 3.02
C LYS A 110 7.42 21.28 2.58
N ALA A 111 7.14 20.35 3.51
CA ALA A 111 7.08 18.93 3.19
C ALA A 111 5.94 18.61 2.21
N LEU A 112 4.78 19.24 2.38
CA LEU A 112 3.65 19.06 1.46
C LEU A 112 3.96 19.62 0.07
N ASP A 113 4.63 20.77 -0.02
CA ASP A 113 5.07 21.35 -1.31
C ASP A 113 6.01 20.39 -2.04
N HIS A 114 6.92 19.74 -1.32
CA HIS A 114 7.81 18.72 -1.89
C HIS A 114 7.05 17.52 -2.48
N LEU A 115 5.86 17.20 -1.97
CA LEU A 115 5.05 16.06 -2.41
C LEU A 115 4.10 16.37 -3.59
N LYS A 116 4.05 17.61 -4.09
CA LYS A 116 3.13 18.00 -5.19
C LYS A 116 3.28 17.18 -6.46
N PHE A 117 4.48 16.64 -6.74
CA PHE A 117 4.69 15.74 -7.88
C PHE A 117 3.80 14.48 -7.84
N GLN A 118 3.40 14.01 -6.65
CA GLN A 118 2.49 12.87 -6.50
C GLN A 118 1.08 13.22 -7.03
N SER A 119 0.62 14.42 -6.77
CA SER A 119 -0.65 14.93 -7.29
C SER A 119 -0.65 14.97 -8.83
N GLU A 120 0.39 15.51 -9.42
CA GLU A 120 0.52 15.57 -10.88
C GLU A 120 0.66 14.17 -11.50
N ALA A 121 1.41 13.28 -10.86
CA ALA A 121 1.55 11.89 -11.29
C ALA A 121 0.20 11.14 -11.29
N ILE A 122 -0.67 11.38 -10.29
CA ILE A 122 -2.02 10.80 -10.24
C ILE A 122 -2.87 11.30 -11.41
N LYS A 123 -2.88 12.62 -11.67
CA LYS A 123 -3.64 13.20 -12.80
C LYS A 123 -3.20 12.60 -14.13
N LEU A 124 -1.90 12.58 -14.40
CA LEU A 124 -1.34 12.03 -15.64
C LEU A 124 -1.55 10.50 -15.74
N THR A 125 -1.50 9.77 -14.62
CA THR A 125 -1.82 8.33 -14.62
C THR A 125 -3.28 8.13 -15.01
N ARG A 126 -4.21 8.95 -14.48
CA ARG A 126 -5.63 8.85 -14.85
C ARG A 126 -5.88 9.08 -16.35
N GLU A 127 -5.12 9.98 -16.97
CA GLU A 127 -5.19 10.23 -18.41
C GLU A 127 -4.67 9.07 -19.24
N LYS A 128 -3.61 8.37 -18.75
CA LYS A 128 -2.96 7.26 -19.48
C LYS A 128 -3.71 5.93 -19.39
N ILE A 129 -4.44 5.66 -18.31
CA ILE A 129 -5.10 4.36 -18.13
C ILE A 129 -6.56 4.39 -18.61
N PRO A 130 -7.12 3.25 -19.06
CA PRO A 130 -8.52 3.18 -19.47
C PRO A 130 -9.48 3.66 -18.38
N GLN A 131 -10.58 4.29 -18.78
CA GLN A 131 -11.63 4.78 -17.86
C GLN A 131 -12.29 3.64 -17.05
N SER A 132 -12.23 2.41 -17.53
CA SER A 132 -12.73 1.21 -16.84
C SER A 132 -11.80 0.67 -15.75
N LYS A 133 -10.63 1.28 -15.56
CA LYS A 133 -9.67 0.91 -14.51
C LYS A 133 -9.72 1.92 -13.38
N SER A 134 -9.64 1.45 -12.15
CA SER A 134 -9.52 2.30 -10.96
C SER A 134 -8.11 2.83 -10.76
N LEU A 135 -7.97 3.91 -10.00
CA LEU A 135 -6.67 4.49 -9.63
C LEU A 135 -6.65 4.79 -8.14
N ILE A 136 -5.65 4.28 -7.45
CA ILE A 136 -5.44 4.52 -6.02
C ILE A 136 -4.10 5.21 -5.76
N GLY A 137 -4.09 6.00 -4.69
CA GLY A 137 -2.87 6.53 -4.12
C GLY A 137 -2.33 5.68 -2.98
N PHE A 138 -1.21 6.09 -2.41
CA PHE A 138 -0.71 5.48 -1.18
C PHE A 138 0.20 6.41 -0.39
N VAL A 139 0.33 6.11 0.90
CA VAL A 139 1.29 6.72 1.84
C VAL A 139 1.94 5.64 2.69
N GLY A 140 3.08 5.96 3.28
CA GLY A 140 3.69 5.11 4.30
C GLY A 140 2.85 5.08 5.57
N GLY A 141 2.80 3.94 6.25
CA GLY A 141 2.20 3.83 7.57
C GLY A 141 2.97 4.66 8.60
N PRO A 142 2.27 5.32 9.53
CA PRO A 142 2.91 6.21 10.50
C PRO A 142 4.06 5.53 11.26
N TRP A 143 3.87 4.30 11.74
CA TRP A 143 4.91 3.57 12.46
C TRP A 143 6.07 3.16 11.56
N THR A 144 5.78 2.71 10.35
CA THR A 144 6.82 2.40 9.36
C THR A 144 7.70 3.61 9.06
N LEU A 145 7.10 4.80 8.95
CA LEU A 145 7.84 6.05 8.70
C LEU A 145 8.69 6.46 9.91
N VAL A 146 8.17 6.32 11.13
CA VAL A 146 8.95 6.52 12.37
C VAL A 146 10.18 5.60 12.38
N ARG A 147 10.02 4.34 12.01
CA ARG A 147 11.12 3.37 11.94
C ARG A 147 12.24 3.80 10.98
N TYR A 148 11.90 4.52 9.93
CA TYR A 148 12.88 5.07 8.99
C TYR A 148 13.46 6.41 9.47
N ALA A 149 12.66 7.24 10.13
CA ALA A 149 13.05 8.58 10.56
C ALA A 149 14.03 8.57 11.74
N PHE A 150 13.94 7.57 12.60
CA PHE A 150 14.80 7.45 13.78
C PHE A 150 15.87 6.35 13.62
N SER A 151 17.03 6.53 14.25
CA SER A 151 18.12 5.56 14.18
C SER A 151 17.72 4.21 14.79
N LYS A 152 18.01 3.12 14.07
CA LYS A 152 17.75 1.75 14.54
C LYS A 152 18.46 1.41 15.86
N ASP A 153 19.65 1.93 16.06
CA ASP A 153 20.49 1.62 17.23
C ASP A 153 19.96 2.21 18.54
N LYS A 154 19.04 3.18 18.45
CA LYS A 154 18.43 3.87 19.59
C LYS A 154 16.93 3.68 19.68
N PHE A 155 16.38 2.79 18.87
CA PHE A 155 14.95 2.62 18.69
C PHE A 155 14.40 1.95 19.92
N PHE A 156 14.31 1.97 20.95
CA PHE A 156 13.69 1.36 22.16
C PHE A 156 14.04 2.10 23.45
N ILE A 157 14.78 3.24 23.38
CA ILE A 157 15.23 3.93 24.59
C ILE A 157 14.15 4.88 25.14
N ASP A 158 13.37 5.52 24.27
CA ASP A 158 12.29 6.43 24.68
C ASP A 158 11.18 6.51 23.63
N ASN A 159 10.10 5.77 23.84
CA ASN A 159 8.95 5.76 22.93
C ASN A 159 8.17 7.10 22.92
N LYS A 160 8.33 7.95 23.92
CA LYS A 160 7.60 9.22 24.03
C LYS A 160 7.90 10.14 22.85
N ILE A 161 9.15 10.23 22.42
CA ILE A 161 9.55 11.06 21.28
C ILE A 161 8.91 10.60 19.95
N TYR A 162 8.70 9.28 19.77
CA TYR A 162 8.08 8.75 18.56
C TYR A 162 6.62 9.16 18.49
N PHE A 163 5.89 9.06 19.60
CA PHE A 163 4.48 9.46 19.66
C PHE A 163 4.32 10.98 19.62
N GLU A 164 5.27 11.76 20.13
CA GLU A 164 5.32 13.21 19.94
C GLU A 164 5.47 13.55 18.46
N PHE A 165 6.44 12.98 17.75
CA PHE A 165 6.64 13.20 16.32
C PHE A 165 5.43 12.74 15.50
N LEU A 166 4.84 11.59 15.84
CA LEU A 166 3.63 11.09 15.21
C LEU A 166 2.47 12.09 15.33
N SER A 167 2.17 12.53 16.54
CA SER A 167 1.00 13.36 16.80
C SER A 167 1.16 14.81 16.34
N THR A 168 2.34 15.40 16.47
CA THR A 168 2.57 16.83 16.17
C THR A 168 2.96 17.09 14.73
N THR A 169 3.57 16.14 14.05
CA THR A 169 4.15 16.37 12.71
C THR A 169 3.68 15.36 11.68
N LEU A 170 3.92 14.07 11.92
CA LEU A 170 3.81 13.08 10.86
C LEU A 170 2.34 12.77 10.49
N VAL A 171 1.44 12.57 11.47
CA VAL A 171 0.02 12.31 11.20
C VAL A 171 -0.65 13.53 10.56
N PRO A 172 -0.45 14.77 11.04
CA PRO A 172 -0.94 15.97 10.34
C PRO A 172 -0.45 16.06 8.89
N LEU A 173 0.82 15.80 8.62
CA LEU A 173 1.38 15.81 7.27
C LEU A 173 0.80 14.68 6.41
N LEU A 174 0.67 13.47 6.95
CA LEU A 174 0.03 12.33 6.26
C LEU A 174 -1.41 12.67 5.85
N LYS A 175 -2.18 13.30 6.74
CA LYS A 175 -3.56 13.74 6.42
C LYS A 175 -3.56 14.75 5.26
N LYS A 176 -2.63 15.71 5.24
CA LYS A 176 -2.50 16.65 4.11
C LYS A 176 -2.09 15.93 2.82
N ASN A 177 -1.17 14.96 2.88
CA ASN A 177 -0.76 14.20 1.69
C ASN A 177 -1.88 13.27 1.17
N ILE A 178 -2.63 12.62 2.05
CA ILE A 178 -3.82 11.85 1.67
C ILE A 178 -4.81 12.75 0.93
N LYS A 179 -5.12 13.92 1.49
CA LYS A 179 -6.01 14.89 0.83
C LYS A 179 -5.47 15.32 -0.53
N LEU A 180 -4.17 15.60 -0.64
CA LEU A 180 -3.51 15.98 -1.91
C LEU A 180 -3.73 14.90 -3.00
N GLN A 181 -3.59 13.63 -2.64
CA GLN A 181 -3.77 12.51 -3.58
C GLN A 181 -5.25 12.29 -3.94
N LEU A 182 -6.17 12.42 -2.98
CA LEU A 182 -7.61 12.32 -3.23
C LEU A 182 -8.11 13.46 -4.12
N ASP A 183 -7.69 14.69 -3.86
CA ASP A 183 -8.05 15.86 -4.67
C ASP A 183 -7.49 15.76 -6.11
N ALA A 184 -6.41 15.03 -6.31
CA ALA A 184 -5.84 14.75 -7.63
C ALA A 184 -6.58 13.66 -8.41
N GLY A 185 -7.52 12.94 -7.79
CA GLY A 185 -8.34 11.93 -8.45
C GLY A 185 -8.08 10.48 -8.04
N ALA A 186 -7.27 10.23 -7.01
CA ALA A 186 -7.21 8.90 -6.40
C ALA A 186 -8.56 8.54 -5.77
N GLU A 187 -9.08 7.34 -6.04
CA GLU A 187 -10.37 6.88 -5.52
C GLU A 187 -10.30 6.60 -4.02
N ILE A 188 -9.20 6.02 -3.59
CA ILE A 188 -8.78 5.83 -2.20
C ILE A 188 -7.27 5.99 -2.09
N VAL A 189 -6.78 6.17 -0.86
CA VAL A 189 -5.34 6.16 -0.55
C VAL A 189 -5.03 5.03 0.42
N MET A 190 -4.09 4.14 0.06
CA MET A 190 -3.64 3.05 0.93
C MET A 190 -2.58 3.54 1.91
N ILE A 191 -2.70 3.17 3.18
CA ILE A 191 -1.64 3.31 4.19
C ILE A 191 -0.89 1.98 4.26
N PHE A 192 0.40 1.97 3.93
CA PHE A 192 1.25 0.77 3.99
C PHE A 192 2.12 0.77 5.24
N ASP A 193 1.70 0.02 6.25
CA ASP A 193 2.36 -0.06 7.55
C ASP A 193 3.01 -1.44 7.75
N SER A 194 4.16 -1.62 7.14
CA SER A 194 4.84 -2.92 7.02
C SER A 194 5.82 -3.25 8.16
N SER A 195 5.95 -2.38 9.17
CA SER A 195 6.97 -2.50 10.23
C SER A 195 6.40 -2.49 11.65
N LEU A 196 5.22 -3.09 11.85
CA LEU A 196 4.55 -3.11 13.17
C LEU A 196 5.03 -4.21 14.12
N TYR A 197 5.91 -5.07 13.68
CA TYR A 197 6.37 -6.25 14.43
C TYR A 197 7.10 -5.92 15.73
N ASP A 198 7.61 -4.72 15.88
CA ASP A 198 8.31 -4.25 17.07
C ASP A 198 7.50 -3.28 17.96
N LEU A 199 6.27 -2.96 17.57
CA LEU A 199 5.34 -2.23 18.42
C LEU A 199 4.55 -3.23 19.26
N SER A 200 4.66 -3.15 20.59
CA SER A 200 3.94 -4.06 21.50
C SER A 200 2.43 -3.95 21.31
N GLY A 201 1.68 -5.01 21.62
CA GLY A 201 0.21 -5.00 21.52
C GLY A 201 -0.43 -3.89 22.36
N GLN A 202 0.10 -3.63 23.56
CA GLN A 202 -0.38 -2.57 24.45
C GLN A 202 -0.13 -1.17 23.87
N GLU A 203 1.07 -0.91 23.37
CA GLU A 203 1.39 0.37 22.71
C GLU A 203 0.59 0.58 21.44
N PHE A 204 0.39 -0.49 20.67
CA PHE A 204 -0.44 -0.46 19.50
C PHE A 204 -1.88 -0.04 19.86
N GLU A 205 -2.48 -0.65 20.86
CA GLU A 205 -3.86 -0.37 21.26
C GLU A 205 -4.02 1.03 21.89
N ILE A 206 -3.14 1.39 22.82
CA ILE A 206 -3.29 2.62 23.63
C ILE A 206 -2.84 3.87 22.88
N ASN A 207 -1.70 3.79 22.18
CA ASN A 207 -1.05 4.98 21.63
C ASN A 207 -1.16 5.10 20.12
N TYR A 208 -1.18 3.96 19.40
CA TYR A 208 -1.09 3.97 17.94
C TYR A 208 -2.45 3.86 17.25
N ALA A 209 -3.33 2.95 17.68
CA ALA A 209 -4.65 2.77 17.10
C ALA A 209 -5.51 4.05 17.12
N PRO A 210 -5.47 4.91 18.15
CA PRO A 210 -6.16 6.21 18.12
C PRO A 210 -5.69 7.14 16.99
N LEU A 211 -4.41 7.12 16.64
CA LEU A 211 -3.88 7.91 15.52
C LEU A 211 -4.41 7.39 14.16
N LEU A 212 -4.50 6.07 14.02
CA LEU A 212 -5.13 5.46 12.84
C LEU A 212 -6.62 5.78 12.75
N HIS A 213 -7.32 5.79 13.88
CA HIS A 213 -8.72 6.21 13.94
C HIS A 213 -8.91 7.66 13.51
N ASP A 214 -8.05 8.57 13.97
CA ASP A 214 -8.07 9.99 13.57
C ASP A 214 -7.87 10.16 12.06
N ILE A 215 -6.92 9.41 11.45
CA ILE A 215 -6.73 9.44 9.99
C ILE A 215 -7.98 8.91 9.28
N ALA A 216 -8.49 7.74 9.68
CA ALA A 216 -9.65 7.12 9.03
C ALA A 216 -10.90 7.99 9.14
N SER A 217 -11.11 8.63 10.30
CA SER A 217 -12.25 9.52 10.57
C SER A 217 -12.17 10.84 9.82
N SER A 218 -10.95 11.30 9.48
CA SER A 218 -10.76 12.49 8.63
C SER A 218 -11.13 12.23 7.16
N PHE A 219 -11.09 10.97 6.71
CA PHE A 219 -11.37 10.55 5.33
C PHE A 219 -12.24 9.28 5.30
N PRO A 220 -13.50 9.32 5.78
CA PRO A 220 -14.34 8.13 5.91
C PRO A 220 -14.49 7.38 4.60
N LYS A 221 -14.17 6.09 4.58
CA LYS A 221 -14.22 5.19 3.41
C LYS A 221 -13.35 5.65 2.22
N LYS A 222 -12.33 6.49 2.47
CA LYS A 222 -11.37 6.96 1.46
C LYS A 222 -9.94 6.50 1.74
N VAL A 223 -9.69 5.87 2.87
CA VAL A 223 -8.37 5.39 3.25
C VAL A 223 -8.42 3.88 3.50
N GLY A 224 -7.58 3.11 2.79
CA GLY A 224 -7.35 1.70 3.07
C GLY A 224 -6.15 1.50 3.99
N TYR A 225 -6.11 0.42 4.76
CA TYR A 225 -5.01 0.14 5.67
C TYR A 225 -4.42 -1.25 5.44
N TYR A 226 -3.12 -1.31 5.26
CA TYR A 226 -2.36 -2.56 5.21
C TYR A 226 -1.38 -2.60 6.38
N SER A 227 -1.38 -3.69 7.12
CA SER A 227 -0.44 -3.93 8.21
C SER A 227 0.32 -5.25 8.02
N ARG A 228 1.53 -5.29 8.56
CA ARG A 228 2.33 -6.51 8.65
C ARG A 228 2.91 -6.65 10.04
N GLY A 229 2.93 -7.90 10.55
CA GLY A 229 3.50 -8.20 11.86
C GLY A 229 2.54 -8.03 13.03
N LYS A 230 1.23 -7.98 12.75
CA LYS A 230 0.16 -8.00 13.75
C LYS A 230 -0.72 -9.22 13.59
N THR A 231 -1.26 -9.72 14.69
CA THR A 231 -2.19 -10.85 14.72
C THR A 231 -3.60 -10.40 14.36
N GLU A 232 -4.47 -11.38 14.05
CA GLU A 232 -5.90 -11.11 13.80
C GLU A 232 -6.56 -10.38 14.98
N THR A 233 -6.25 -10.77 16.21
CA THR A 233 -6.82 -10.18 17.43
C THR A 233 -6.44 -8.71 17.62
N GLU A 234 -5.23 -8.31 17.22
CA GLU A 234 -4.77 -6.92 17.28
C GLU A 234 -5.41 -6.06 16.18
N ILE A 235 -5.75 -6.66 15.02
CA ILE A 235 -6.32 -5.93 13.88
C ILE A 235 -7.84 -5.81 13.97
N PHE A 236 -8.56 -6.78 14.54
CA PHE A 236 -10.02 -6.77 14.61
C PHE A 236 -10.64 -5.47 15.17
N PRO A 237 -10.12 -4.82 16.22
CA PRO A 237 -10.62 -3.54 16.67
C PRO A 237 -10.59 -2.45 15.60
N LEU A 238 -9.57 -2.43 14.74
CA LEU A 238 -9.43 -1.43 13.66
C LEU A 238 -10.49 -1.61 12.57
N MET A 239 -11.02 -2.82 12.39
CA MET A 239 -12.03 -3.10 11.35
C MET A 239 -13.36 -2.39 11.59
N LYS A 240 -13.56 -1.85 12.80
CA LYS A 240 -14.71 -1.01 13.16
C LYS A 240 -14.50 0.46 12.75
N TYR A 241 -13.27 0.87 12.46
CA TYR A 241 -12.95 2.24 12.05
C TYR A 241 -13.44 2.48 10.61
N PRO A 242 -13.67 3.73 10.22
CA PRO A 242 -14.26 4.06 8.92
C PRO A 242 -13.27 3.97 7.75
N PHE A 243 -12.41 2.95 7.75
CA PHE A 243 -11.55 2.65 6.62
C PHE A 243 -12.34 2.23 5.38
N ALA A 244 -11.78 2.45 4.19
CA ALA A 244 -12.30 1.91 2.93
C ALA A 244 -12.14 0.38 2.84
N GLY A 245 -11.17 -0.17 3.56
CA GLY A 245 -10.89 -1.60 3.63
C GLY A 245 -9.48 -1.89 4.14
N PHE A 246 -9.13 -3.17 4.14
CA PHE A 246 -7.91 -3.67 4.73
C PHE A 246 -7.17 -4.61 3.77
N GLY A 247 -5.84 -4.44 3.70
CA GLY A 247 -4.94 -5.40 3.09
C GLY A 247 -4.30 -6.29 4.17
N PHE A 248 -4.15 -7.57 3.86
CA PHE A 248 -3.63 -8.56 4.80
C PHE A 248 -2.41 -9.27 4.25
N ASP A 249 -1.42 -9.52 5.10
CA ASP A 249 -0.31 -10.39 4.75
C ASP A 249 -0.71 -11.88 4.78
N LYS A 250 0.16 -12.73 4.29
CA LYS A 250 -0.08 -14.17 4.14
C LYS A 250 -0.29 -14.93 5.46
N THR A 251 0.04 -14.35 6.62
CA THR A 251 -0.10 -15.00 7.93
C THR A 251 -1.53 -14.94 8.46
N ILE A 252 -2.34 -14.04 7.91
CA ILE A 252 -3.72 -13.83 8.30
C ILE A 252 -4.65 -14.81 7.57
N ASN A 253 -5.51 -15.48 8.31
CA ASN A 253 -6.51 -16.37 7.73
C ASN A 253 -7.75 -15.59 7.25
N LEU A 254 -7.88 -15.37 5.94
CA LEU A 254 -9.01 -14.63 5.38
C LEU A 254 -10.38 -15.23 5.72
N LYS A 255 -10.48 -16.55 5.94
CA LYS A 255 -11.73 -17.17 6.38
C LYS A 255 -12.18 -16.63 7.75
N ASN A 256 -11.24 -16.37 8.66
CA ASN A 256 -11.55 -15.76 9.95
C ASN A 256 -11.93 -14.28 9.79
N ILE A 257 -11.24 -13.56 8.89
CA ILE A 257 -11.56 -12.16 8.58
C ILE A 257 -13.01 -12.05 8.08
N PHE A 258 -13.40 -12.87 7.10
CA PHE A 258 -14.76 -12.80 6.53
C PHE A 258 -15.88 -13.25 7.46
N LYS A 259 -15.58 -13.97 8.54
CA LYS A 259 -16.56 -14.31 9.59
C LYS A 259 -16.90 -13.12 10.50
N ASN A 260 -16.05 -12.11 10.55
CA ASN A 260 -16.25 -10.93 11.39
C ASN A 260 -16.93 -9.81 10.59
N SER A 261 -17.64 -8.92 11.30
CA SER A 261 -18.12 -7.68 10.70
C SER A 261 -16.94 -6.79 10.35
N ILE A 262 -16.77 -6.54 9.07
CA ILE A 262 -15.70 -5.71 8.55
C ILE A 262 -16.27 -4.59 7.68
N ASN A 263 -15.75 -3.40 7.81
CA ASN A 263 -16.05 -2.29 6.93
C ASN A 263 -15.15 -2.31 5.71
N GLY A 264 -15.72 -2.07 4.52
CA GLY A 264 -14.97 -1.95 3.26
C GLY A 264 -14.39 -3.27 2.73
N PHE A 265 -13.40 -3.15 1.87
CA PHE A 265 -12.81 -4.29 1.15
C PHE A 265 -11.83 -5.10 2.03
N VAL A 266 -11.61 -6.35 1.59
CA VAL A 266 -10.59 -7.28 2.12
C VAL A 266 -9.63 -7.63 0.98
N GLN A 267 -8.39 -7.13 1.01
CA GLN A 267 -7.41 -7.37 -0.03
C GLN A 267 -6.36 -8.39 0.44
N GLY A 268 -6.05 -9.29 -0.44
CA GLY A 268 -4.97 -10.26 -0.26
C GLY A 268 -5.46 -11.69 -0.51
N ASN A 269 -4.71 -12.63 -0.02
CA ASN A 269 -3.37 -12.54 0.59
C ASN A 269 -2.49 -13.72 0.14
N PHE A 270 -2.45 -13.94 -1.18
CA PHE A 270 -1.59 -14.99 -1.73
C PHE A 270 -0.13 -14.75 -1.32
N ASP A 271 0.59 -15.82 -0.92
CA ASP A 271 2.00 -15.69 -0.55
C ASP A 271 2.85 -15.23 -1.75
N GLU A 272 3.38 -14.02 -1.66
CA GLU A 272 4.22 -13.42 -2.68
C GLU A 272 5.48 -14.23 -3.02
N LYS A 273 5.94 -15.08 -2.10
CA LYS A 273 7.09 -15.97 -2.32
C LYS A 273 6.77 -17.12 -3.26
N LEU A 274 5.52 -17.58 -3.26
CA LEU A 274 5.08 -18.64 -4.18
C LEU A 274 5.07 -18.18 -5.64
N MET A 275 5.01 -16.86 -5.88
CA MET A 275 5.17 -16.29 -7.23
C MET A 275 6.56 -16.53 -7.84
N LEU A 276 7.57 -16.93 -7.04
CA LEU A 276 8.93 -17.24 -7.48
C LEU A 276 9.12 -18.68 -7.96
N LEU A 277 8.16 -19.54 -7.72
CA LEU A 277 8.23 -20.94 -8.11
C LEU A 277 8.25 -21.09 -9.64
N ASP A 278 8.77 -22.20 -10.12
CA ASP A 278 8.54 -22.62 -11.50
C ASP A 278 7.04 -22.70 -11.80
N THR A 279 6.69 -22.65 -13.08
CA THR A 279 5.30 -22.46 -13.50
C THR A 279 4.37 -23.61 -13.05
N ASP A 280 4.85 -24.85 -12.97
CA ASP A 280 4.01 -25.97 -12.59
C ASP A 280 3.75 -26.00 -11.10
N ASN A 281 4.81 -25.89 -10.28
CA ASN A 281 4.68 -25.75 -8.84
C ASN A 281 3.86 -24.51 -8.45
N PHE A 282 4.04 -23.38 -9.14
CA PHE A 282 3.23 -22.18 -8.94
C PHE A 282 1.75 -22.45 -9.22
N ARG A 283 1.43 -23.12 -10.34
CA ARG A 283 0.05 -23.47 -10.72
C ARG A 283 -0.65 -24.29 -9.63
N ASP A 284 0.05 -25.26 -9.05
CA ASP A 284 -0.49 -26.10 -7.99
C ASP A 284 -0.78 -25.29 -6.72
N GLN A 285 0.15 -24.45 -6.29
CA GLN A 285 -0.03 -23.59 -5.13
C GLN A 285 -1.17 -22.57 -5.33
N LEU A 286 -1.27 -22.01 -6.53
CA LEU A 286 -2.37 -21.10 -6.88
C LEU A 286 -3.72 -21.82 -6.88
N SER A 287 -3.78 -23.07 -7.33
CA SER A 287 -5.00 -23.88 -7.29
C SER A 287 -5.46 -24.16 -5.86
N ILE A 288 -4.53 -24.48 -4.94
CA ILE A 288 -4.82 -24.65 -3.52
C ILE A 288 -5.40 -23.35 -2.92
N TYR A 289 -4.79 -22.20 -3.24
CA TYR A 289 -5.29 -20.91 -2.79
C TYR A 289 -6.70 -20.61 -3.33
N ILE A 290 -6.95 -20.86 -4.62
CA ILE A 290 -8.26 -20.67 -5.24
C ILE A 290 -9.33 -21.50 -4.52
N GLU A 291 -9.07 -22.78 -4.26
CA GLU A 291 -10.02 -23.64 -3.56
C GLU A 291 -10.23 -23.19 -2.10
N THR A 292 -9.19 -22.70 -1.44
CA THR A 292 -9.31 -22.09 -0.11
C THR A 292 -10.27 -20.90 -0.12
N ILE A 293 -10.10 -19.98 -1.08
CA ILE A 293 -10.99 -18.80 -1.21
C ILE A 293 -12.42 -19.23 -1.60
N LYS A 294 -12.58 -20.19 -2.49
CA LYS A 294 -13.92 -20.73 -2.85
C LYS A 294 -14.66 -21.31 -1.65
N SER A 295 -13.94 -21.91 -0.70
CA SER A 295 -14.56 -22.44 0.53
C SER A 295 -15.14 -21.38 1.46
N ILE A 296 -14.82 -20.10 1.25
CA ILE A 296 -15.38 -18.97 2.01
C ILE A 296 -16.78 -18.67 1.47
N GLN A 297 -17.81 -18.88 2.29
CA GLN A 297 -19.22 -18.72 1.87
C GLN A 297 -19.54 -17.27 1.49
N ASN A 298 -19.24 -16.32 2.38
CA ASN A 298 -19.40 -14.89 2.10
C ASN A 298 -18.04 -14.22 2.02
N LYS A 299 -17.69 -13.79 0.83
CA LYS A 299 -16.45 -13.05 0.51
C LYS A 299 -16.72 -11.71 -0.15
N ASP A 300 -17.88 -11.11 0.12
CA ASP A 300 -18.25 -9.80 -0.40
C ASP A 300 -17.20 -8.77 0.01
N GLY A 301 -16.74 -8.00 -0.97
CA GLY A 301 -15.65 -7.04 -0.79
C GLY A 301 -14.25 -7.63 -0.94
N TRP A 302 -14.09 -8.90 -1.38
CA TRP A 302 -12.77 -9.45 -1.64
C TRP A 302 -12.12 -8.79 -2.87
N VAL A 303 -10.87 -8.34 -2.66
CA VAL A 303 -9.95 -7.84 -3.68
C VAL A 303 -8.78 -8.81 -3.75
N CYS A 304 -8.61 -9.46 -4.89
CA CYS A 304 -7.57 -10.46 -5.06
C CYS A 304 -6.20 -9.81 -5.22
N GLY A 305 -5.22 -10.30 -4.47
CA GLY A 305 -3.86 -9.79 -4.51
C GLY A 305 -2.90 -10.60 -3.66
N LEU A 306 -1.68 -10.13 -3.57
CA LEU A 306 -0.62 -10.76 -2.80
C LEU A 306 -0.65 -10.30 -1.34
N GLY A 307 -0.06 -11.12 -0.45
CA GLY A 307 0.09 -10.79 0.97
C GLY A 307 1.14 -9.71 1.25
N HIS A 308 2.02 -9.43 0.29
CA HIS A 308 2.99 -8.34 0.34
C HIS A 308 3.36 -7.90 -1.08
N GLY A 309 4.23 -6.91 -1.20
CA GLY A 309 4.71 -6.44 -2.50
C GLY A 309 5.35 -7.55 -3.31
N ILE A 310 5.02 -7.61 -4.60
CA ILE A 310 5.58 -8.60 -5.53
C ILE A 310 7.12 -8.56 -5.52
N ASN A 311 7.74 -9.72 -5.57
CA ASN A 311 9.20 -9.84 -5.55
C ASN A 311 9.80 -9.42 -6.90
N LYS A 312 10.98 -8.77 -6.84
CA LYS A 312 11.73 -8.32 -8.02
C LYS A 312 12.16 -9.45 -8.98
N GLU A 313 12.18 -10.68 -8.50
CA GLU A 313 12.60 -11.87 -9.23
C GLU A 313 11.40 -12.70 -9.73
N THR A 314 10.17 -12.24 -9.51
CA THR A 314 8.97 -12.92 -9.98
C THR A 314 8.95 -13.00 -11.51
N PRO A 315 8.79 -14.20 -12.10
CA PRO A 315 8.61 -14.31 -13.54
C PRO A 315 7.28 -13.68 -14.00
N GLU A 316 7.32 -12.83 -15.03
CA GLU A 316 6.09 -12.19 -15.58
C GLU A 316 5.04 -13.21 -16.00
N LYS A 317 5.45 -14.37 -16.53
CA LYS A 317 4.56 -15.48 -16.89
C LYS A 317 3.71 -15.96 -15.71
N ASN A 318 4.23 -15.91 -14.48
CA ASN A 318 3.47 -16.28 -13.29
C ASN A 318 2.43 -15.21 -12.94
N VAL A 319 2.68 -13.94 -13.26
CA VAL A 319 1.68 -12.86 -13.10
C VAL A 319 0.53 -13.03 -14.09
N HIS A 320 0.82 -13.28 -15.37
CA HIS A 320 -0.19 -13.60 -16.37
C HIS A 320 -1.03 -14.83 -15.96
N LEU A 321 -0.36 -15.91 -15.54
CA LEU A 321 -1.03 -17.13 -15.10
C LEU A 321 -1.92 -16.87 -13.86
N PHE A 322 -1.46 -16.06 -12.91
CA PHE A 322 -2.27 -15.68 -11.75
C PHE A 322 -3.57 -14.99 -12.16
N VAL A 323 -3.47 -13.95 -12.98
CA VAL A 323 -4.64 -13.18 -13.43
C VAL A 323 -5.60 -14.08 -14.22
N GLU A 324 -5.10 -14.85 -15.19
CA GLU A 324 -5.90 -15.79 -15.98
C GLU A 324 -6.64 -16.79 -15.09
N LYS A 325 -5.95 -17.44 -14.17
CA LYS A 325 -6.54 -18.48 -13.32
C LYS A 325 -7.58 -17.91 -12.34
N ILE A 326 -7.32 -16.74 -11.75
CA ILE A 326 -8.30 -16.08 -10.89
C ILE A 326 -9.55 -15.70 -11.70
N ARG A 327 -9.40 -15.06 -12.86
CA ARG A 327 -10.54 -14.72 -13.73
C ARG A 327 -11.38 -15.96 -14.06
N LYS A 328 -10.73 -17.03 -14.53
CA LYS A 328 -11.41 -18.28 -14.91
C LYS A 328 -12.09 -18.98 -13.72
N ALA A 329 -11.50 -18.92 -12.54
CA ALA A 329 -12.02 -19.66 -11.37
C ALA A 329 -13.25 -19.01 -10.75
N PHE A 330 -13.46 -17.70 -10.99
CA PHE A 330 -14.52 -16.90 -10.38
C PHE A 330 -15.49 -16.26 -11.40
N SER A 331 -15.29 -16.54 -12.71
CA SER A 331 -16.23 -16.16 -13.79
C SER A 331 -17.53 -16.95 -13.75
#